data_8758b813aca7ab73161b0dacc7a6a00b
#
_entry.id   8758b813aca7ab73161b0dacc7a6a00b
#
_cell.length_a   1.000
_cell.length_b   1.000
_cell.length_c   1.000
_cell.angle_alpha   90.00
_cell.angle_beta   90.00
_cell.angle_gamma   90.00
#
_symmetry.space_group_name_H-M   'P 1'
#
loop_
_entity.id
_entity.type
_entity.pdbx_description
1 polymer ?
#
loop_
_entity_poly.entity_id
_entity_poly.type
_entity_poly.pdbx_seq_one_letter_code
_entity_poly.pdbx_strand_id
1 'polypeptide(L)'
;MSKLSVNTIAHTGGTTAMTVDSTGRILTPARPAFRAFIPSNLPSTDYTTGGTHQITFTSESYDIGGNYDTGNGKFIVPIAGLYHFHVNFYVSSVTTATYTSVYLFEGNNEVSR
;
A
#
# COMPACT_ATOMS: atom_id res chain seq x y z
N MET A 1 0.92 -14.75 40.08
CA MET A 1 0.73 -14.69 38.63
C MET A 1 2.09 -14.37 37.97
N SER A 2 2.52 -15.19 37.02
CA SER A 2 3.78 -14.96 36.34
C SER A 2 3.60 -13.86 35.27
N LYS A 3 4.57 -12.95 35.16
CA LYS A 3 4.57 -11.82 34.23
C LYS A 3 5.90 -11.71 33.51
N LEU A 4 5.89 -11.61 32.19
CA LEU A 4 7.05 -11.26 31.39
C LEU A 4 6.99 -9.78 31.06
N SER A 5 8.04 -9.02 31.41
CA SER A 5 8.14 -7.58 31.13
C SER A 5 9.33 -7.36 30.20
N VAL A 6 9.04 -7.08 28.94
CA VAL A 6 10.05 -6.82 27.89
C VAL A 6 9.61 -5.62 27.04
N ASN A 7 10.56 -4.81 26.61
CA ASN A 7 10.28 -3.71 25.69
C ASN A 7 10.43 -4.12 24.22
N THR A 8 11.24 -5.14 23.95
CA THR A 8 11.57 -5.57 22.59
C THR A 8 11.67 -7.08 22.51
N ILE A 9 11.13 -7.65 21.45
CA ILE A 9 11.34 -9.03 21.03
C ILE A 9 12.01 -8.98 19.65
N ALA A 10 13.18 -9.63 19.52
CA ALA A 10 13.98 -9.59 18.31
C ALA A 10 14.38 -10.99 17.87
N HIS A 11 14.71 -11.13 16.58
CA HIS A 11 15.39 -12.30 16.05
C HIS A 11 16.79 -12.39 16.65
N THR A 12 17.38 -13.58 16.74
CA THR A 12 18.74 -13.81 17.28
C THR A 12 19.81 -12.98 16.56
N GLY A 13 19.60 -12.59 15.30
CA GLY A 13 20.45 -11.66 14.54
C GLY A 13 20.25 -10.18 14.87
N GLY A 14 19.45 -9.85 15.89
CA GLY A 14 19.25 -8.48 16.37
C GLY A 14 18.11 -7.70 15.69
N THR A 15 17.49 -8.22 14.64
CA THR A 15 16.36 -7.54 13.98
C THR A 15 15.12 -7.55 14.88
N THR A 16 14.59 -6.39 15.18
CA THR A 16 13.39 -6.22 16.02
C THR A 16 12.14 -6.74 15.32
N ALA A 17 11.50 -7.74 15.91
CA ALA A 17 10.22 -8.26 15.43
C ALA A 17 9.03 -7.45 15.99
N MET A 18 9.07 -7.10 17.27
CA MET A 18 8.06 -6.26 17.91
C MET A 18 8.64 -5.45 19.07
N THR A 19 7.99 -4.33 19.35
CA THR A 19 8.25 -3.53 20.56
C THR A 19 6.96 -3.33 21.33
N VAL A 20 7.09 -3.18 22.66
CA VAL A 20 6.01 -2.73 23.53
C VAL A 20 6.35 -1.30 23.96
N ASP A 21 5.50 -0.35 23.59
CA ASP A 21 5.71 1.06 23.96
C ASP A 21 5.34 1.33 25.43
N SER A 22 5.62 2.55 25.91
CA SER A 22 5.36 2.96 27.29
C SER A 22 3.88 2.93 27.69
N THR A 23 2.98 2.89 26.71
CA THR A 23 1.52 2.77 26.91
C THR A 23 0.98 1.35 26.76
N GLY A 24 1.87 0.37 26.53
CA GLY A 24 1.52 -1.06 26.39
C GLY A 24 1.05 -1.48 25.01
N ARG A 25 1.25 -0.65 23.95
CA ARG A 25 0.88 -1.01 22.59
C ARG A 25 1.98 -1.84 21.96
N ILE A 26 1.58 -2.82 21.15
CA ILE A 26 2.51 -3.64 20.37
C ILE A 26 2.72 -2.98 19.00
N LEU A 27 3.97 -2.72 18.66
CA LEU A 27 4.41 -2.23 17.38
C LEU A 27 5.20 -3.32 16.66
N THR A 28 4.99 -3.47 15.36
CA THR A 28 5.66 -4.46 14.50
C THR A 28 6.44 -3.75 13.39
N PRO A 29 7.61 -3.16 13.69
CA PRO A 29 8.33 -2.27 12.76
C PRO A 29 8.86 -2.98 11.50
N ALA A 30 9.03 -4.30 11.54
CA ALA A 30 9.47 -5.09 10.39
C ALA A 30 8.32 -5.57 9.48
N ARG A 31 7.06 -5.25 9.82
CA ARG A 31 5.91 -5.67 9.01
C ARG A 31 5.71 -4.70 7.85
N PRO A 32 5.79 -5.15 6.57
CA PRO A 32 5.60 -4.28 5.43
C PRO A 32 4.20 -3.66 5.43
N ALA A 33 4.14 -2.34 5.27
CA ALA A 33 2.88 -1.62 5.15
C ALA A 33 3.13 -0.29 4.46
N PHE A 34 2.21 0.15 3.62
CA PHE A 34 2.29 1.45 2.97
C PHE A 34 0.92 2.12 2.86
N ARG A 35 0.94 3.41 2.68
CA ARG A 35 -0.19 4.22 2.26
C ARG A 35 0.26 5.26 1.26
N ALA A 36 -0.15 5.07 0.01
CA ALA A 36 0.11 6.00 -1.08
C ALA A 36 -1.16 6.75 -1.48
N PHE A 37 -1.00 7.93 -2.05
CA PHE A 37 -2.12 8.77 -2.49
C PHE A 37 -1.69 9.69 -3.65
N ILE A 38 -2.68 10.28 -4.29
CA ILE A 38 -2.49 11.30 -5.32
C ILE A 38 -2.77 12.66 -4.65
N PRO A 39 -1.79 13.58 -4.58
CA PRO A 39 -1.91 14.82 -3.82
C PRO A 39 -2.83 15.85 -4.47
N SER A 40 -3.12 15.69 -5.77
CA SER A 40 -3.98 16.59 -6.55
C SER A 40 -4.84 15.78 -7.51
N ASN A 41 -5.88 16.42 -8.07
CA ASN A 41 -6.67 15.79 -9.12
C ASN A 41 -5.78 15.41 -10.30
N LEU A 42 -5.96 14.19 -10.83
CA LEU A 42 -5.34 13.78 -12.07
C LEU A 42 -5.89 14.62 -13.22
N PRO A 43 -5.05 15.12 -14.14
CA PRO A 43 -5.52 15.86 -15.30
C PRO A 43 -6.49 15.01 -16.13
N SER A 44 -7.56 15.62 -16.63
CA SER A 44 -8.54 14.93 -17.49
C SER A 44 -7.94 14.39 -18.80
N THR A 45 -6.79 14.89 -19.20
CA THR A 45 -6.03 14.44 -20.36
C THR A 45 -5.37 13.09 -20.19
N ASP A 46 -5.18 12.64 -18.95
CA ASP A 46 -4.50 11.38 -18.67
C ASP A 46 -5.40 10.16 -18.89
N TYR A 47 -6.72 10.37 -18.99
CA TYR A 47 -7.73 9.30 -19.07
C TYR A 47 -8.70 9.49 -20.24
N THR A 48 -8.21 10.07 -21.35
CA THR A 48 -9.04 10.30 -22.53
C THR A 48 -9.32 8.99 -23.26
N THR A 49 -10.60 8.69 -23.35
CA THR A 49 -11.27 7.78 -24.29
C THR A 49 -10.56 6.50 -24.71
N GLY A 50 -10.94 5.42 -24.03
CA GLY A 50 -10.69 4.05 -24.48
C GLY A 50 -9.30 3.53 -24.12
N GLY A 51 -9.28 2.44 -23.38
CA GLY A 51 -8.05 1.75 -22.99
C GLY A 51 -7.88 1.63 -21.48
N THR A 52 -6.86 0.89 -21.10
CA THR A 52 -6.45 0.72 -19.70
C THR A 52 -5.32 1.69 -19.40
N HIS A 53 -5.48 2.50 -18.38
CA HIS A 53 -4.48 3.47 -17.93
C HIS A 53 -4.00 3.11 -16.52
N GLN A 54 -2.70 3.14 -16.32
CA GLN A 54 -2.13 2.94 -15.00
C GLN A 54 -2.36 4.18 -14.13
N ILE A 55 -2.92 3.99 -12.94
CA ILE A 55 -3.02 5.03 -11.92
C ILE A 55 -1.78 4.94 -11.02
N THR A 56 -0.95 5.97 -11.05
CA THR A 56 0.24 6.05 -10.20
C THR A 56 -0.04 6.94 -9.00
N PHE A 57 0.05 6.40 -7.80
CA PHE A 57 -0.04 7.15 -6.55
C PHE A 57 1.34 7.74 -6.27
N THR A 58 1.52 9.01 -6.58
CA THR A 58 2.83 9.70 -6.62
C THR A 58 3.32 10.21 -5.28
N SER A 59 2.52 10.07 -4.23
CA SER A 59 2.86 10.48 -2.87
C SER A 59 2.53 9.38 -1.88
N GLU A 60 3.23 9.37 -0.77
CA GLU A 60 3.00 8.42 0.30
C GLU A 60 2.90 9.11 1.67
N SER A 61 2.09 8.56 2.55
CA SER A 61 2.02 8.98 3.95
C SER A 61 2.99 8.20 4.82
N TYR A 62 3.20 6.94 4.48
CA TYR A 62 4.18 6.05 5.07
C TYR A 62 4.46 4.87 4.15
N ASP A 63 5.69 4.35 4.23
CA ASP A 63 6.12 3.10 3.60
C ASP A 63 7.09 2.38 4.56
N ILE A 64 6.58 1.39 5.30
CA ILE A 64 7.37 0.59 6.22
C ILE A 64 8.09 -0.50 5.43
N GLY A 65 9.40 -0.34 5.30
CA GLY A 65 10.27 -1.23 4.57
C GLY A 65 10.69 -0.71 3.19
N GLY A 66 10.16 0.42 2.72
CA GLY A 66 10.56 1.01 1.44
C GLY A 66 10.19 0.15 0.23
N ASN A 67 8.98 -0.42 0.24
CA ASN A 67 8.55 -1.40 -0.76
C ASN A 67 7.60 -0.84 -1.81
N TYR A 68 7.14 0.41 -1.65
CA TYR A 68 6.31 1.09 -2.62
C TYR A 68 7.13 2.10 -3.42
N ASP A 69 7.03 2.06 -4.73
CA ASP A 69 7.69 2.99 -5.64
C ASP A 69 6.68 4.02 -6.17
N THR A 70 6.79 5.26 -5.68
CA THR A 70 5.93 6.38 -6.10
C THR A 70 6.16 6.81 -7.55
N GLY A 71 7.29 6.46 -8.14
CA GLY A 71 7.61 6.80 -9.53
C GLY A 71 6.87 5.93 -10.55
N ASN A 72 6.60 4.68 -10.20
CA ASN A 72 5.91 3.73 -11.09
C ASN A 72 4.62 3.16 -10.52
N GLY A 73 4.25 3.54 -9.29
CA GLY A 73 3.00 3.12 -8.64
C GLY A 73 2.95 1.63 -8.27
N LYS A 74 4.10 1.02 -7.99
CA LYS A 74 4.20 -0.41 -7.71
C LYS A 74 4.61 -0.68 -6.28
N PHE A 75 3.95 -1.66 -5.67
CA PHE A 75 4.40 -2.27 -4.43
C PHE A 75 5.16 -3.56 -4.75
N ILE A 76 6.40 -3.67 -4.27
CA ILE A 76 7.24 -4.86 -4.43
C ILE A 76 7.09 -5.70 -3.18
N VAL A 77 6.52 -6.89 -3.31
CA VAL A 77 6.31 -7.82 -2.20
C VAL A 77 7.67 -8.28 -1.64
N PRO A 78 8.06 -7.89 -0.42
CA PRO A 78 9.41 -8.21 0.11
C PRO A 78 9.54 -9.63 0.64
N ILE A 79 8.45 -10.25 1.06
CA ILE A 79 8.42 -11.61 1.62
C ILE A 79 7.13 -12.32 1.18
N ALA A 80 7.17 -13.64 1.04
CA ALA A 80 5.97 -14.43 0.78
C ALA A 80 4.98 -14.32 1.95
N GLY A 81 3.70 -14.14 1.65
CA GLY A 81 2.68 -13.98 2.67
C GLY A 81 1.32 -13.56 2.12
N LEU A 82 0.36 -13.36 3.01
CA LEU A 82 -0.95 -12.81 2.68
C LEU A 82 -0.91 -11.29 2.82
N TYR A 83 -1.28 -10.58 1.76
CA TYR A 83 -1.36 -9.13 1.71
C TYR A 83 -2.80 -8.67 1.50
N HIS A 84 -3.18 -7.60 2.17
CA HIS A 84 -4.46 -6.94 1.96
C HIS A 84 -4.24 -5.57 1.35
N PHE A 85 -4.86 -5.31 0.20
CA PHE A 85 -4.87 -4.02 -0.47
C PHE A 85 -6.27 -3.41 -0.39
N HIS A 86 -6.32 -2.14 -0.06
CA HIS A 86 -7.54 -1.35 -0.10
C HIS A 86 -7.28 -0.08 -0.90
N VAL A 87 -8.18 0.25 -1.82
CA VAL A 87 -8.07 1.44 -2.65
C VAL A 87 -9.39 2.19 -2.70
N ASN A 88 -9.32 3.52 -2.64
CA ASN A 88 -10.45 4.42 -2.78
C ASN A 88 -10.26 5.29 -4.02
N PHE A 89 -11.31 5.35 -4.86
CA PHE A 89 -11.37 6.24 -6.01
C PHE A 89 -12.60 7.14 -5.93
N TYR A 90 -12.41 8.36 -6.38
CA TYR A 90 -13.49 9.26 -6.72
C TYR A 90 -13.35 9.63 -8.20
N VAL A 91 -14.35 9.30 -9.00
CA VAL A 91 -14.41 9.65 -10.42
C VAL A 91 -15.54 10.65 -10.61
N SER A 92 -15.22 11.81 -11.18
CA SER A 92 -16.20 12.85 -11.48
C SER A 92 -16.31 13.09 -12.98
N SER A 93 -17.47 13.61 -13.42
CA SER A 93 -17.69 14.07 -14.81
C SER A 93 -17.49 12.99 -15.88
N VAL A 94 -17.94 11.78 -15.64
CA VAL A 94 -17.99 10.72 -16.65
C VAL A 94 -19.19 10.98 -17.57
N THR A 95 -18.99 11.78 -18.63
CA THR A 95 -20.09 12.24 -19.51
C THR A 95 -20.41 11.31 -20.66
N THR A 96 -19.49 10.40 -21.01
CA THR A 96 -19.62 9.54 -22.22
C THR A 96 -19.27 8.07 -22.00
N ALA A 97 -18.76 7.68 -20.82
CA ALA A 97 -18.42 6.29 -20.56
C ALA A 97 -19.64 5.46 -20.15
N THR A 98 -19.78 4.28 -20.69
CA THR A 98 -20.83 3.31 -20.30
C THR A 98 -20.52 2.69 -18.94
N TYR A 99 -19.24 2.54 -18.61
CA TYR A 99 -18.76 2.05 -17.32
C TYR A 99 -17.31 2.50 -17.07
N THR A 100 -16.91 2.51 -15.81
CA THR A 100 -15.52 2.68 -15.37
C THR A 100 -15.18 1.56 -14.42
N SER A 101 -14.08 0.87 -14.68
CA SER A 101 -13.59 -0.23 -13.85
C SER A 101 -12.18 0.06 -13.37
N VAL A 102 -11.87 -0.39 -12.16
CA VAL A 102 -10.53 -0.29 -11.57
C VAL A 102 -10.03 -1.70 -11.29
N TYR A 103 -8.82 -1.97 -11.68
CA TYR A 103 -8.20 -3.27 -11.57
C TYR A 103 -6.91 -3.21 -10.77
N LEU A 104 -6.65 -4.26 -9.99
CA LEU A 104 -5.34 -4.52 -9.41
C LEU A 104 -4.59 -5.50 -10.30
N PHE A 105 -3.31 -5.24 -10.56
CA PHE A 105 -2.45 -6.10 -11.36
C PHE A 105 -1.31 -6.67 -10.51
N GLU A 106 -1.01 -7.95 -10.73
CA GLU A 106 0.23 -8.60 -10.31
C GLU A 106 1.11 -8.81 -11.53
N GLY A 107 2.22 -8.05 -11.61
CA GLY A 107 3.01 -8.00 -12.84
C GLY A 107 2.16 -7.45 -14.00
N ASN A 108 1.89 -8.29 -14.99
CA ASN A 108 1.03 -7.96 -16.14
C ASN A 108 -0.34 -8.65 -16.07
N ASN A 109 -0.64 -9.35 -14.98
CA ASN A 109 -1.89 -10.09 -14.81
C ASN A 109 -2.87 -9.32 -13.94
N GLU A 110 -4.12 -9.24 -14.38
CA GLU A 110 -5.21 -8.71 -13.56
C GLU A 110 -5.57 -9.72 -12.47
N VAL A 111 -5.59 -9.27 -11.20
CA VAL A 111 -5.92 -10.11 -10.03
C VAL A 111 -7.25 -9.75 -9.36
N SER A 112 -7.89 -8.67 -9.81
CA SER A 112 -9.22 -8.27 -9.31
C SER A 112 -10.17 -7.97 -10.47
N ARG A 113 -11.38 -8.46 -10.38
CA ARG A 113 -12.51 -8.13 -11.24
C ARG A 113 -13.67 -7.60 -10.39
#